data_2c8f3fa983bac176ad9d93301de4dd96
#
_entry.id   2c8f3fa983bac176ad9d93301de4dd96
#
_cell.length_a   1.000
_cell.length_b   1.000
_cell.length_c   1.000
_cell.angle_alpha   90.00
_cell.angle_beta   90.00
_cell.angle_gamma   90.00
#
_symmetry.space_group_name_H-M   'P 1'
#
loop_
_entity.id
_entity.type
_entity.pdbx_description
1 polymer ?
#
loop_
_entity_poly.entity_id
_entity_poly.type
_entity_poly.pdbx_seq_one_letter_code
_entity_poly.pdbx_strand_id
1 'polypeptide(L)'
;EFVGDVTPRVEDIMQYDPYVVSIDDTCARALELLDLHDVRALPVLDREGRLDGYVSIFGLGDYFIPKPKRATAMRKVNSSITAIIRCIGGTEVIAFDQAAVDELYVRVAAMELESFGKSATVEGIPNNKSIIVVGDRDDVHRRAISMGVRLIIVTGGHRMKAETLALAKDAKVSVAYADTDSATTAWAVRAATLIGGLVQRDAPRFSPQEKLSVIRRRIIQSNALIYHVIDESARLVGVFSKSDILKPVRTRLVLVDHNELSQAVDGANEVEIAEVVDHHRLGNPHTTQPILFINRPLGSTCSIVADMFQTAGLTPSPQIAGLMMCGIISDTLLLQSPTTTPLDVSLLAWLTRIADADPRTLADMIFNAGSVLSTLSPDAAVRADCKLYNEGDKRFSVAQVEELGFNNFWKCSDSLLEALEKYRRENGLHFTCLLVTDIDTQGSLLLVRGDPDILQGITYSPKTPPYIFDLPGIVSRKKQLMPFLAGLLHQSANQA
;
A
#
# COMPACT_ATOMS: atom_id res chain seq x y z
N GLU A 1 -16.06 5.53 5.40
CA GLU A 1 -14.91 6.08 4.63
C GLU A 1 -14.92 5.45 3.26
N PHE A 2 -14.96 6.26 2.23
CA PHE A 2 -14.92 5.79 0.84
C PHE A 2 -13.45 5.48 0.52
N VAL A 3 -13.08 4.21 0.50
CA VAL A 3 -11.73 3.78 0.09
C VAL A 3 -11.72 3.70 -1.42
N GLY A 4 -11.19 4.74 -2.08
CA GLY A 4 -11.07 4.79 -3.54
C GLY A 4 -9.85 4.09 -4.13
N ASP A 5 -8.98 3.49 -3.31
CA ASP A 5 -7.76 2.82 -3.75
C ASP A 5 -7.48 1.59 -2.89
N VAL A 6 -7.47 0.42 -3.51
CA VAL A 6 -7.13 -0.87 -2.88
C VAL A 6 -5.81 -1.43 -3.38
N THR A 7 -5.00 -0.59 -4.05
CA THR A 7 -3.67 -0.99 -4.55
C THR A 7 -2.81 -1.52 -3.42
N PRO A 8 -2.30 -2.76 -3.54
CA PRO A 8 -1.47 -3.36 -2.51
C PRO A 8 -0.20 -2.57 -2.22
N ARG A 9 0.11 -2.38 -0.95
CA ARG A 9 1.25 -1.62 -0.44
C ARG A 9 2.18 -2.50 0.39
N VAL A 10 3.34 -1.99 0.71
CA VAL A 10 4.32 -2.69 1.54
C VAL A 10 3.74 -3.04 2.92
N GLU A 11 2.94 -2.15 3.51
CA GLU A 11 2.29 -2.37 4.80
C GLU A 11 1.34 -3.59 4.82
N ASP A 12 0.79 -4.00 3.67
CA ASP A 12 -0.12 -5.15 3.58
C ASP A 12 0.61 -6.50 3.71
N ILE A 13 1.94 -6.52 3.47
CA ILE A 13 2.75 -7.74 3.45
C ILE A 13 3.88 -7.76 4.48
N MET A 14 4.23 -6.60 5.07
CA MET A 14 5.32 -6.54 6.02
C MET A 14 4.97 -7.17 7.36
N GLN A 15 6.00 -7.65 8.04
CA GLN A 15 5.93 -8.02 9.45
C GLN A 15 6.25 -6.78 10.27
N TYR A 16 5.30 -6.36 11.10
CA TYR A 16 5.46 -5.29 12.08
C TYR A 16 6.32 -5.77 13.26
N ASP A 17 6.96 -4.83 13.95
CA ASP A 17 7.76 -5.07 15.15
C ASP A 17 8.75 -6.25 15.01
N PRO A 18 9.67 -6.20 14.03
CA PRO A 18 10.61 -7.28 13.82
C PRO A 18 11.59 -7.40 14.99
N TYR A 19 12.09 -8.61 15.22
CA TYR A 19 13.21 -8.80 16.14
C TYR A 19 14.44 -8.09 15.61
N VAL A 20 15.10 -7.32 16.47
CA VAL A 20 16.26 -6.50 16.11
C VAL A 20 17.44 -6.77 17.02
N VAL A 21 18.63 -6.39 16.58
CA VAL A 21 19.85 -6.35 17.38
C VAL A 21 20.51 -4.99 17.26
N SER A 22 21.30 -4.61 18.28
CA SER A 22 22.12 -3.40 18.26
C SER A 22 23.49 -3.66 17.65
N ILE A 23 24.14 -2.61 17.12
CA ILE A 23 25.56 -2.68 16.71
C ILE A 23 26.48 -3.09 17.85
N ASP A 24 26.08 -2.85 19.11
CA ASP A 24 26.83 -3.20 20.32
C ASP A 24 26.49 -4.61 20.85
N ASP A 25 25.53 -5.33 20.24
CA ASP A 25 25.25 -6.73 20.55
C ASP A 25 26.33 -7.65 19.98
N THR A 26 26.44 -8.85 20.58
CA THR A 26 27.43 -9.86 20.18
C THR A 26 26.85 -10.80 19.11
N CYS A 27 27.73 -11.46 18.35
CA CYS A 27 27.35 -12.54 17.46
C CYS A 27 26.59 -13.66 18.18
N ALA A 28 26.94 -13.95 19.44
CA ALA A 28 26.24 -14.93 20.26
C ALA A 28 24.76 -14.54 20.43
N ARG A 29 24.48 -13.28 20.75
CA ARG A 29 23.10 -12.78 20.89
C ARG A 29 22.32 -12.83 19.57
N ALA A 30 22.97 -12.49 18.47
CA ALA A 30 22.33 -12.59 17.16
C ALA A 30 22.00 -14.04 16.79
N LEU A 31 22.94 -14.98 17.02
CA LEU A 31 22.71 -16.41 16.78
C LEU A 31 21.56 -16.96 17.63
N GLU A 32 21.53 -16.58 18.90
CA GLU A 32 20.42 -16.95 19.81
C GLU A 32 19.06 -16.49 19.27
N LEU A 33 18.96 -15.23 18.83
CA LEU A 33 17.70 -14.68 18.30
C LEU A 33 17.32 -15.29 16.95
N LEU A 34 18.30 -15.56 16.07
CA LEU A 34 18.06 -16.23 14.79
C LEU A 34 17.47 -17.64 15.01
N ASP A 35 18.03 -18.39 15.98
CA ASP A 35 17.59 -19.74 16.31
C ASP A 35 16.23 -19.73 17.02
N LEU A 36 16.09 -18.92 18.07
CA LEU A 36 14.86 -18.84 18.90
C LEU A 36 13.62 -18.49 18.06
N HIS A 37 13.78 -17.62 17.07
CA HIS A 37 12.67 -17.10 16.26
C HIS A 37 12.60 -17.73 14.86
N ASP A 38 13.46 -18.70 14.55
CA ASP A 38 13.56 -19.37 13.23
C ASP A 38 13.62 -18.35 12.05
N VAL A 39 14.41 -17.29 12.24
CA VAL A 39 14.63 -16.25 11.22
C VAL A 39 16.05 -16.34 10.65
N ARG A 40 16.26 -15.91 9.42
CA ARG A 40 17.54 -16.01 8.71
C ARG A 40 18.37 -14.75 8.74
N ALA A 41 17.76 -13.64 9.13
CA ALA A 41 18.41 -12.34 9.24
C ALA A 41 17.67 -11.47 10.26
N LEU A 42 18.41 -10.54 10.88
CA LEU A 42 17.91 -9.58 11.85
C LEU A 42 18.32 -8.17 11.42
N PRO A 43 17.42 -7.19 11.45
CA PRO A 43 17.79 -5.79 11.34
C PRO A 43 18.73 -5.38 12.47
N VAL A 44 19.66 -4.49 12.15
CA VAL A 44 20.63 -3.95 13.10
C VAL A 44 20.36 -2.47 13.30
N LEU A 45 20.23 -2.07 14.57
CA LEU A 45 20.03 -0.66 14.93
C LEU A 45 21.32 -0.05 15.45
N ASP A 46 21.53 1.23 15.14
CA ASP A 46 22.58 2.05 15.73
C ASP A 46 22.25 2.44 17.19
N ARG A 47 23.15 3.20 17.84
CA ARG A 47 22.99 3.64 19.25
C ARG A 47 21.82 4.62 19.42
N GLU A 48 21.40 5.28 18.36
CA GLU A 48 20.27 6.20 18.33
C GLU A 48 18.94 5.49 17.96
N GLY A 49 18.96 4.16 17.78
CA GLY A 49 17.79 3.35 17.44
C GLY A 49 17.39 3.46 15.98
N ARG A 50 18.24 3.98 15.09
CA ARG A 50 18.01 4.05 13.66
C ARG A 50 18.53 2.80 12.97
N LEU A 51 17.94 2.47 11.83
CA LEU A 51 18.36 1.32 11.04
C LEU A 51 19.77 1.55 10.45
N ASP A 52 20.73 0.71 10.84
CA ASP A 52 22.08 0.65 10.24
C ASP A 52 22.14 -0.32 9.04
N GLY A 53 21.54 -1.51 9.18
CA GLY A 53 21.49 -2.53 8.15
C GLY A 53 20.92 -3.85 8.68
N TYR A 54 21.48 -4.96 8.30
CA TYR A 54 21.07 -6.27 8.81
C TYR A 54 22.28 -7.19 9.02
N VAL A 55 22.09 -8.21 9.86
CA VAL A 55 23.00 -9.34 10.00
C VAL A 55 22.27 -10.61 9.59
N SER A 56 22.94 -11.51 8.89
CA SER A 56 22.34 -12.76 8.42
C SER A 56 23.14 -13.97 8.89
N ILE A 57 22.48 -15.13 8.92
CA ILE A 57 23.11 -16.41 9.24
C ILE A 57 24.30 -16.71 8.31
N PHE A 58 24.22 -16.30 7.03
CA PHE A 58 25.30 -16.48 6.06
C PHE A 58 26.48 -15.54 6.37
N GLY A 59 26.20 -14.26 6.69
CA GLY A 59 27.24 -13.32 7.10
C GLY A 59 27.97 -13.74 8.37
N LEU A 60 27.24 -14.27 9.36
CA LEU A 60 27.80 -14.86 10.56
C LEU A 60 28.61 -16.17 10.23
N GLY A 61 28.07 -17.00 9.33
CA GLY A 61 28.77 -18.19 8.84
C GLY A 61 30.09 -17.87 8.22
N ASP A 62 30.18 -16.86 7.35
CA ASP A 62 31.45 -16.40 6.74
C ASP A 62 32.45 -15.90 7.78
N TYR A 63 31.98 -15.30 8.87
CA TYR A 63 32.82 -14.89 9.99
C TYR A 63 33.37 -16.11 10.79
N PHE A 64 32.53 -17.09 11.12
CA PHE A 64 32.92 -18.24 11.92
C PHE A 64 33.72 -19.28 11.13
N ILE A 65 33.45 -19.41 9.83
CA ILE A 65 34.10 -20.39 8.91
C ILE A 65 34.80 -19.62 7.77
N PRO A 66 35.88 -18.87 8.07
CA PRO A 66 36.58 -18.12 7.04
C PRO A 66 37.30 -19.05 6.05
N LYS A 67 37.50 -18.56 4.83
CA LYS A 67 38.22 -19.31 3.79
C LYS A 67 39.62 -19.75 4.27
N PRO A 68 40.05 -20.99 3.95
CA PRO A 68 41.27 -21.64 4.55
C PRO A 68 42.59 -20.87 4.46
N LYS A 69 42.74 -19.94 3.54
CA LYS A 69 43.95 -19.13 3.34
C LYS A 69 44.21 -18.05 4.39
N ARG A 70 43.30 -17.85 5.38
CA ARG A 70 43.41 -16.81 6.42
C ARG A 70 43.28 -17.39 7.82
N ALA A 71 44.24 -18.23 8.22
CA ALA A 71 44.24 -18.86 9.57
C ALA A 71 44.12 -17.84 10.71
N THR A 72 44.73 -16.67 10.61
CA THR A 72 44.63 -15.59 11.60
C THR A 72 43.20 -15.00 11.68
N ALA A 73 42.42 -15.02 10.61
CA ALA A 73 41.04 -14.57 10.64
C ALA A 73 40.13 -15.44 11.52
N MET A 74 40.47 -16.72 11.69
CA MET A 74 39.76 -17.63 12.60
C MET A 74 39.94 -17.29 14.08
N ARG A 75 40.89 -16.44 14.42
CA ARG A 75 41.23 -16.05 15.80
C ARG A 75 40.77 -14.64 16.13
N LYS A 76 40.38 -13.88 15.11
CA LYS A 76 39.99 -12.47 15.23
C LYS A 76 38.68 -12.31 16.01
N VAL A 77 38.68 -11.36 16.94
CA VAL A 77 37.54 -10.96 17.77
C VAL A 77 37.55 -9.44 17.87
N ASN A 78 36.47 -8.79 17.48
CA ASN A 78 36.31 -7.35 17.65
C ASN A 78 35.32 -7.12 18.79
N SER A 79 35.82 -6.85 19.98
CA SER A 79 34.98 -6.84 21.20
C SER A 79 35.65 -6.08 22.35
N SER A 80 34.89 -5.87 23.42
CA SER A 80 35.38 -5.38 24.71
C SER A 80 35.59 -6.53 25.69
N ILE A 81 36.44 -6.33 26.70
CA ILE A 81 36.64 -7.33 27.80
C ILE A 81 35.31 -7.63 28.48
N THR A 82 34.51 -6.63 28.74
CA THR A 82 33.17 -6.78 29.35
C THR A 82 32.26 -7.67 28.52
N ALA A 83 32.19 -7.47 27.19
CA ALA A 83 31.36 -8.28 26.30
C ALA A 83 31.89 -9.75 26.22
N ILE A 84 33.21 -9.92 26.21
CA ILE A 84 33.85 -11.25 26.23
C ILE A 84 33.50 -12.00 27.52
N ILE A 85 33.68 -11.37 28.68
CA ILE A 85 33.42 -12.01 29.98
C ILE A 85 31.94 -12.41 30.09
N ARG A 86 31.04 -11.53 29.64
CA ARG A 86 29.58 -11.84 29.60
C ARG A 86 29.28 -13.02 28.69
N CYS A 87 29.87 -13.06 27.50
CA CYS A 87 29.58 -14.09 26.50
C CYS A 87 30.10 -15.49 26.94
N ILE A 88 31.23 -15.56 27.66
CA ILE A 88 31.73 -16.82 28.21
C ILE A 88 31.04 -17.23 29.52
N GLY A 89 30.11 -16.44 30.03
CA GLY A 89 29.50 -16.66 31.38
C GLY A 89 30.55 -16.63 32.50
N GLY A 90 31.65 -15.88 32.30
CA GLY A 90 32.81 -15.87 33.18
C GLY A 90 32.71 -14.88 34.33
N THR A 91 33.69 -14.98 35.25
CA THR A 91 33.87 -14.08 36.37
C THR A 91 35.05 -13.15 36.10
N GLU A 92 34.81 -11.84 36.19
CA GLU A 92 35.89 -10.84 36.15
C GLU A 92 36.72 -10.90 37.40
N VAL A 93 38.04 -10.92 37.26
CA VAL A 93 38.97 -10.91 38.40
C VAL A 93 39.80 -9.62 38.42
N ILE A 94 40.40 -9.29 37.30
CA ILE A 94 41.13 -8.04 37.08
C ILE A 94 40.77 -7.55 35.67
N ALA A 95 40.32 -6.32 35.52
CA ALA A 95 40.05 -5.74 34.24
C ALA A 95 40.61 -4.33 34.11
N PHE A 96 41.29 -4.08 33.01
CA PHE A 96 41.81 -2.77 32.59
C PHE A 96 41.14 -2.36 31.29
N ASP A 97 40.72 -1.10 31.16
CA ASP A 97 40.07 -0.55 29.96
C ASP A 97 38.96 -1.47 29.41
N GLN A 98 38.15 -2.02 30.31
CA GLN A 98 37.25 -3.15 30.04
C GLN A 98 36.13 -2.82 29.00
N ALA A 99 35.79 -1.55 28.84
CA ALA A 99 34.76 -1.09 27.89
C ALA A 99 35.30 -0.78 26.49
N ALA A 100 36.63 -0.67 26.36
CA ALA A 100 37.28 -0.39 25.07
C ALA A 100 37.06 -1.54 24.10
N VAL A 101 36.54 -1.22 22.90
CA VAL A 101 36.35 -2.20 21.81
C VAL A 101 37.64 -2.25 21.00
N ASP A 102 38.27 -3.40 21.02
CA ASP A 102 39.54 -3.64 20.35
C ASP A 102 39.45 -4.81 19.35
N GLU A 103 40.31 -4.76 18.34
CA GLU A 103 40.58 -5.92 17.49
C GLU A 103 41.58 -6.85 18.24
N LEU A 104 41.06 -7.98 18.69
CA LEU A 104 41.77 -8.95 19.52
C LEU A 104 41.89 -10.30 18.80
N TYR A 105 42.75 -11.17 19.32
CA TYR A 105 42.99 -12.51 18.75
C TYR A 105 43.00 -13.57 19.86
N VAL A 106 42.06 -14.51 19.80
CA VAL A 106 41.95 -15.62 20.76
C VAL A 106 42.98 -16.71 20.42
N ARG A 107 43.73 -17.17 21.43
CA ARG A 107 44.74 -18.20 21.33
C ARG A 107 44.60 -19.18 22.50
N VAL A 108 44.46 -20.47 22.16
CA VAL A 108 44.46 -21.54 23.17
C VAL A 108 45.90 -21.99 23.45
N ALA A 109 46.32 -21.96 24.71
CA ALA A 109 47.66 -22.32 25.12
C ALA A 109 47.82 -23.85 25.27
N ALA A 110 47.69 -24.58 24.16
CA ALA A 110 47.81 -26.05 24.12
C ALA A 110 49.21 -26.55 23.83
N MET A 111 50.15 -25.63 23.45
CA MET A 111 51.51 -25.96 23.07
C MET A 111 52.43 -25.94 24.29
N GLU A 112 53.66 -26.52 24.10
CA GLU A 112 54.76 -26.35 25.01
C GLU A 112 55.12 -24.87 25.21
N LEU A 113 55.60 -24.48 26.37
CA LEU A 113 55.85 -23.09 26.77
C LEU A 113 56.72 -22.30 25.79
N GLU A 114 57.84 -22.92 25.28
CA GLU A 114 58.71 -22.26 24.32
C GLU A 114 58.05 -22.04 22.97
N SER A 115 57.37 -23.04 22.49
CA SER A 115 56.58 -22.97 21.22
C SER A 115 55.45 -21.96 21.32
N PHE A 116 54.78 -21.85 22.46
CA PHE A 116 53.73 -20.87 22.71
C PHE A 116 54.26 -19.43 22.60
N GLY A 117 55.44 -19.15 23.17
CA GLY A 117 56.09 -17.84 23.08
C GLY A 117 56.48 -17.43 21.65
N LYS A 118 56.97 -18.40 20.86
CA LYS A 118 57.39 -18.17 19.46
C LYS A 118 56.24 -18.02 18.48
N SER A 119 55.12 -18.70 18.71
CA SER A 119 54.00 -18.74 17.77
C SER A 119 53.38 -17.37 17.51
N ALA A 120 53.28 -16.48 18.49
CA ALA A 120 52.73 -15.13 18.32
C ALA A 120 53.56 -14.29 17.34
N THR A 121 54.88 -14.40 17.42
CA THR A 121 55.81 -13.68 16.55
C THR A 121 55.75 -14.18 15.11
N VAL A 122 55.61 -15.51 14.92
CA VAL A 122 55.49 -16.13 13.59
C VAL A 122 54.18 -15.75 12.91
N GLU A 123 53.10 -15.63 13.67
CA GLU A 123 51.78 -15.28 13.16
C GLU A 123 51.58 -13.76 12.98
N GLY A 124 52.51 -12.91 13.44
CA GLY A 124 52.45 -11.46 13.35
C GLY A 124 51.36 -10.85 14.23
N ILE A 125 50.89 -11.56 15.28
CA ILE A 125 49.85 -11.09 16.19
C ILE A 125 50.52 -10.33 17.36
N PRO A 126 50.16 -9.05 17.60
CA PRO A 126 50.70 -8.30 18.72
C PRO A 126 50.27 -8.91 20.07
N ASN A 127 51.24 -9.02 21.02
CA ASN A 127 50.93 -9.59 22.32
C ASN A 127 49.82 -8.84 23.06
N ASN A 128 49.83 -7.50 23.05
CA ASN A 128 48.83 -6.65 23.68
C ASN A 128 47.44 -6.72 23.02
N LYS A 129 47.30 -7.48 21.92
CA LYS A 129 46.03 -7.81 21.26
C LYS A 129 45.64 -9.29 21.42
N SER A 130 46.45 -10.05 22.19
CA SER A 130 46.20 -11.48 22.40
C SER A 130 45.27 -11.72 23.61
N ILE A 131 44.31 -12.62 23.43
CA ILE A 131 43.49 -13.24 24.48
C ILE A 131 44.02 -14.67 24.64
N ILE A 132 44.50 -15.03 25.83
CA ILE A 132 45.04 -16.35 26.10
C ILE A 132 43.99 -17.16 26.88
N VAL A 133 43.60 -18.28 26.31
CA VAL A 133 42.67 -19.24 26.93
C VAL A 133 43.54 -20.43 27.41
N VAL A 134 43.53 -20.67 28.70
CA VAL A 134 44.43 -21.66 29.35
C VAL A 134 43.77 -22.21 30.61
N GLY A 135 44.07 -23.47 30.97
CA GLY A 135 43.62 -24.09 32.22
C GLY A 135 44.53 -23.72 33.42
N ASP A 136 44.96 -24.73 34.17
CA ASP A 136 45.73 -24.65 35.45
C ASP A 136 47.25 -24.47 35.31
N ARG A 137 47.74 -24.19 34.11
CA ARG A 137 49.20 -24.09 33.81
C ARG A 137 49.79 -22.75 34.26
N ASP A 138 50.31 -22.72 35.50
CA ASP A 138 50.93 -21.51 36.08
C ASP A 138 52.15 -21.01 35.30
N ASP A 139 52.93 -21.88 34.68
CA ASP A 139 54.02 -21.54 33.78
C ASP A 139 53.60 -20.71 32.59
N VAL A 140 52.47 -21.07 31.99
CA VAL A 140 51.86 -20.34 30.87
C VAL A 140 51.24 -19.01 31.34
N HIS A 141 50.61 -18.98 32.51
CA HIS A 141 50.08 -17.74 33.11
C HIS A 141 51.20 -16.71 33.26
N ARG A 142 52.29 -17.06 33.89
CA ARG A 142 53.48 -16.19 34.10
C ARG A 142 54.06 -15.73 32.76
N ARG A 143 54.15 -16.64 31.79
CA ARG A 143 54.66 -16.31 30.46
C ARG A 143 53.74 -15.32 29.73
N ALA A 144 52.44 -15.52 29.74
CA ALA A 144 51.45 -14.61 29.12
C ALA A 144 51.52 -13.22 29.77
N ILE A 145 51.64 -13.15 31.08
CA ILE A 145 51.81 -11.88 31.82
C ILE A 145 53.09 -11.17 31.36
N SER A 146 54.22 -11.88 31.30
CA SER A 146 55.50 -11.29 30.84
C SER A 146 55.50 -10.81 29.40
N MET A 147 54.61 -11.36 28.55
CA MET A 147 54.38 -10.94 27.17
C MET A 147 53.45 -9.71 27.08
N GLY A 148 52.83 -9.30 28.14
CA GLY A 148 51.87 -8.17 28.15
C GLY A 148 50.64 -8.43 27.32
N VAL A 149 50.01 -9.60 27.48
CA VAL A 149 48.79 -9.93 26.74
C VAL A 149 47.58 -9.09 27.23
N ARG A 150 46.55 -8.97 26.41
CA ARG A 150 45.38 -8.14 26.72
C ARG A 150 44.47 -8.76 27.78
N LEU A 151 44.28 -10.09 27.72
CA LEU A 151 43.39 -10.84 28.61
C LEU A 151 43.89 -12.28 28.76
N ILE A 152 43.88 -12.80 29.96
CA ILE A 152 44.05 -14.22 30.27
C ILE A 152 42.70 -14.76 30.79
N ILE A 153 42.17 -15.81 30.17
CA ILE A 153 40.99 -16.53 30.62
C ILE A 153 41.43 -17.89 31.15
N VAL A 154 41.27 -18.09 32.46
CA VAL A 154 41.53 -19.38 33.10
C VAL A 154 40.28 -20.21 33.09
N THR A 155 40.34 -21.40 32.46
CA THR A 155 39.20 -22.27 32.13
C THR A 155 39.11 -23.49 33.04
N GLY A 156 37.97 -24.25 32.91
CA GLY A 156 37.74 -25.50 33.62
C GLY A 156 37.52 -25.33 35.12
N GLY A 157 37.02 -24.17 35.57
CA GLY A 157 36.81 -23.89 36.99
C GLY A 157 38.09 -23.65 37.78
N HIS A 158 39.26 -23.66 37.11
CA HIS A 158 40.56 -23.42 37.78
C HIS A 158 40.74 -21.94 38.16
N ARG A 159 41.70 -21.69 39.06
CA ARG A 159 42.02 -20.34 39.54
C ARG A 159 43.52 -20.10 39.45
N MET A 160 43.92 -18.87 39.18
CA MET A 160 45.29 -18.43 39.16
C MET A 160 45.85 -18.35 40.61
N LYS A 161 47.14 -18.71 40.79
CA LYS A 161 47.78 -18.55 42.11
C LYS A 161 47.85 -17.10 42.53
N ALA A 162 47.74 -16.80 43.83
CA ALA A 162 47.73 -15.43 44.34
C ALA A 162 48.93 -14.61 43.93
N GLU A 163 50.14 -15.21 43.94
CA GLU A 163 51.39 -14.59 43.49
C GLU A 163 51.35 -14.20 42.01
N THR A 164 50.85 -15.10 41.16
CA THR A 164 50.71 -14.89 39.71
C THR A 164 49.65 -13.85 39.40
N LEU A 165 48.58 -13.80 40.20
CA LEU A 165 47.55 -12.77 40.09
C LEU A 165 48.08 -11.36 40.43
N ALA A 166 48.94 -11.26 41.44
CA ALA A 166 49.63 -10.01 41.79
C ALA A 166 50.51 -9.52 40.60
N LEU A 167 51.27 -10.42 39.97
CA LEU A 167 52.05 -10.11 38.76
C LEU A 167 51.17 -9.60 37.60
N ALA A 168 50.00 -10.20 37.40
CA ALA A 168 49.07 -9.77 36.36
C ALA A 168 48.57 -8.33 36.63
N LYS A 169 48.27 -8.00 37.88
CA LYS A 169 47.84 -6.65 38.30
C LYS A 169 48.94 -5.61 38.05
N ASP A 170 50.17 -5.92 38.42
CA ASP A 170 51.32 -5.02 38.25
C ASP A 170 51.66 -4.80 36.76
N ALA A 171 51.53 -5.83 35.96
CA ALA A 171 51.75 -5.78 34.50
C ALA A 171 50.54 -5.22 33.73
N LYS A 172 49.46 -4.84 34.39
CA LYS A 172 48.20 -4.38 33.79
C LYS A 172 47.60 -5.37 32.79
N VAL A 173 47.71 -6.67 33.06
CA VAL A 173 47.09 -7.76 32.28
C VAL A 173 45.73 -8.11 32.90
N SER A 174 44.67 -8.09 32.07
CA SER A 174 43.32 -8.48 32.53
C SER A 174 43.22 -9.98 32.74
N VAL A 175 42.44 -10.42 33.74
CA VAL A 175 42.24 -11.82 34.08
C VAL A 175 40.77 -12.09 34.33
N ALA A 176 40.24 -13.15 33.70
CA ALA A 176 38.87 -13.66 33.92
C ALA A 176 38.88 -15.18 34.15
N TYR A 177 37.89 -15.70 34.82
CA TYR A 177 37.67 -17.13 35.02
C TYR A 177 36.45 -17.62 34.23
N ALA A 178 36.56 -18.84 33.68
CA ALA A 178 35.47 -19.54 33.02
C ALA A 178 35.39 -20.97 33.55
N ASP A 179 34.16 -21.46 33.77
CA ASP A 179 33.94 -22.82 34.26
C ASP A 179 33.95 -23.84 33.12
N THR A 180 33.77 -23.43 31.89
CA THR A 180 33.82 -24.26 30.67
C THR A 180 35.25 -24.63 30.31
N ASP A 181 35.42 -25.69 29.49
CA ASP A 181 36.72 -26.08 28.93
C ASP A 181 37.30 -25.04 27.97
N SER A 182 38.59 -25.20 27.62
CA SER A 182 39.30 -24.22 26.79
C SER A 182 38.79 -24.13 25.36
N ALA A 183 38.23 -25.20 24.77
CA ALA A 183 37.73 -25.19 23.41
C ALA A 183 36.40 -24.46 23.35
N THR A 184 35.47 -24.78 24.25
CA THR A 184 34.19 -24.11 24.41
C THR A 184 34.35 -22.62 24.72
N THR A 185 35.26 -22.29 25.66
CA THR A 185 35.58 -20.88 26.00
C THR A 185 36.13 -20.13 24.81
N ALA A 186 37.08 -20.70 24.04
CA ALA A 186 37.65 -20.05 22.87
C ALA A 186 36.60 -19.77 21.78
N TRP A 187 35.65 -20.69 21.61
CA TRP A 187 34.50 -20.46 20.71
C TRP A 187 33.59 -19.32 21.21
N ALA A 188 33.25 -19.33 22.49
CA ALA A 188 32.42 -18.27 23.09
C ALA A 188 33.09 -16.90 23.04
N VAL A 189 34.42 -16.82 23.20
CA VAL A 189 35.21 -15.59 23.00
C VAL A 189 35.03 -15.07 21.56
N ARG A 190 35.10 -15.95 20.56
CA ARG A 190 34.84 -15.53 19.17
C ARG A 190 33.40 -15.05 18.96
N ALA A 191 32.44 -15.71 19.58
CA ALA A 191 31.03 -15.34 19.53
C ALA A 191 30.73 -13.99 20.24
N ALA A 192 31.68 -13.51 21.07
CA ALA A 192 31.60 -12.18 21.69
C ALA A 192 31.91 -11.02 20.74
N THR A 193 32.29 -11.28 19.47
CA THR A 193 32.46 -10.22 18.47
C THR A 193 31.20 -9.40 18.35
N LEU A 194 31.35 -8.06 18.37
CA LEU A 194 30.23 -7.13 18.19
C LEU A 194 29.75 -7.11 16.74
N ILE A 195 28.45 -7.02 16.58
CA ILE A 195 27.76 -7.09 15.27
C ILE A 195 28.12 -5.91 14.38
N GLY A 196 28.41 -4.71 14.92
CA GLY A 196 28.62 -3.49 14.15
C GLY A 196 29.65 -3.61 13.01
N GLY A 197 30.67 -4.50 13.18
CA GLY A 197 31.65 -4.81 12.15
C GLY A 197 31.20 -5.81 11.07
N LEU A 198 30.02 -6.44 11.22
CA LEU A 198 29.49 -7.49 10.34
C LEU A 198 28.19 -7.07 9.66
N VAL A 199 27.74 -5.84 9.86
CA VAL A 199 26.49 -5.32 9.30
C VAL A 199 26.54 -5.24 7.78
N GLN A 200 25.57 -5.83 7.14
CA GLN A 200 25.31 -5.72 5.71
C GLN A 200 24.39 -4.51 5.45
N ARG A 201 24.83 -3.56 4.62
CA ARG A 201 24.14 -2.27 4.40
C ARG A 201 23.59 -2.13 2.99
N ASP A 202 23.62 -3.20 2.21
CA ASP A 202 23.25 -3.24 0.79
C ASP A 202 21.76 -3.53 0.54
N ALA A 203 20.96 -3.79 1.58
CA ALA A 203 19.53 -4.03 1.44
C ALA A 203 18.77 -2.74 1.11
N PRO A 204 17.91 -2.75 0.09
CA PRO A 204 17.01 -1.65 -0.20
C PRO A 204 16.08 -1.35 0.98
N ARG A 205 15.77 -0.05 1.16
CA ARG A 205 14.80 0.45 2.14
C ARG A 205 13.53 0.86 1.43
N PHE A 206 12.39 0.68 2.09
CA PHE A 206 11.05 0.94 1.56
C PHE A 206 10.22 1.73 2.55
N SER A 207 9.22 2.47 2.05
CA SER A 207 8.17 3.07 2.87
C SER A 207 6.96 2.13 2.98
N PRO A 208 6.19 2.15 4.08
CA PRO A 208 4.94 1.39 4.20
C PRO A 208 3.96 1.66 3.05
N GLN A 209 3.94 2.91 2.55
CA GLN A 209 3.02 3.37 1.52
C GLN A 209 3.45 3.07 0.07
N GLU A 210 4.65 2.52 -0.14
CA GLU A 210 5.08 2.16 -1.50
C GLU A 210 4.22 1.02 -2.06
N LYS A 211 3.79 1.17 -3.34
CA LYS A 211 2.99 0.15 -4.04
C LYS A 211 3.80 -1.09 -4.35
N LEU A 212 3.23 -2.28 -4.15
CA LEU A 212 3.93 -3.55 -4.39
C LEU A 212 4.36 -3.71 -5.86
N SER A 213 3.55 -3.26 -6.80
CA SER A 213 3.87 -3.27 -8.24
C SER A 213 5.15 -2.49 -8.57
N VAL A 214 5.43 -1.40 -7.84
CA VAL A 214 6.63 -0.58 -8.03
C VAL A 214 7.87 -1.26 -7.44
N ILE A 215 7.78 -1.80 -6.22
CA ILE A 215 8.93 -2.34 -5.51
C ILE A 215 9.41 -3.69 -6.07
N ARG A 216 8.52 -4.48 -6.73
CA ARG A 216 8.86 -5.79 -7.31
C ARG A 216 10.12 -5.75 -8.17
N ARG A 217 10.30 -4.71 -9.01
CA ARG A 217 11.48 -4.58 -9.87
C ARG A 217 12.78 -4.38 -9.08
N ARG A 218 12.74 -3.59 -8.01
CA ARG A 218 13.90 -3.31 -7.14
C ARG A 218 14.33 -4.57 -6.38
N ILE A 219 13.37 -5.38 -5.97
CA ILE A 219 13.59 -6.59 -5.18
C ILE A 219 14.14 -7.73 -6.02
N ILE A 220 13.70 -7.89 -7.26
CA ILE A 220 14.23 -8.93 -8.17
C ILE A 220 15.74 -8.78 -8.37
N GLN A 221 16.25 -7.56 -8.43
CA GLN A 221 17.66 -7.25 -8.63
C GLN A 221 18.51 -7.33 -7.34
N SER A 222 17.88 -7.40 -6.18
CA SER A 222 18.57 -7.46 -4.89
C SER A 222 18.82 -8.90 -4.44
N ASN A 223 19.96 -9.14 -3.77
CA ASN A 223 20.29 -10.41 -3.12
C ASN A 223 20.08 -10.39 -1.60
N ALA A 224 19.51 -9.33 -1.04
CA ALA A 224 19.21 -9.23 0.38
C ALA A 224 18.19 -10.29 0.82
N LEU A 225 18.38 -10.82 2.03
CA LEU A 225 17.49 -11.82 2.62
C LEU A 225 16.21 -11.19 3.19
N ILE A 226 16.34 -9.96 3.70
CA ILE A 226 15.24 -9.17 4.23
C ILE A 226 15.32 -7.74 3.66
N TYR A 227 14.17 -7.12 3.58
CA TYR A 227 13.97 -5.74 3.17
C TYR A 227 13.40 -4.95 4.33
N HIS A 228 13.94 -3.76 4.54
CA HIS A 228 13.59 -2.93 5.67
C HIS A 228 12.51 -1.91 5.29
N VAL A 229 11.51 -1.78 6.15
CA VAL A 229 10.48 -0.75 6.02
C VAL A 229 10.73 0.30 7.07
N ILE A 230 10.90 1.54 6.62
CA ILE A 230 11.21 2.68 7.48
C ILE A 230 10.15 3.77 7.36
N ASP A 231 9.92 4.48 8.44
CA ASP A 231 9.07 5.68 8.46
C ASP A 231 9.80 6.92 7.93
N GLU A 232 9.12 8.06 7.91
CA GLU A 232 9.67 9.35 7.49
C GLU A 232 10.85 9.82 8.37
N SER A 233 10.94 9.32 9.60
CA SER A 233 12.03 9.58 10.54
C SER A 233 13.20 8.59 10.41
N ALA A 234 13.20 7.75 9.38
CA ALA A 234 14.17 6.67 9.13
C ALA A 234 14.21 5.60 10.25
N ARG A 235 13.15 5.45 11.04
CA ARG A 235 13.00 4.39 12.03
C ARG A 235 12.45 3.13 11.37
N LEU A 236 12.94 1.99 11.82
CA LEU A 236 12.45 0.70 11.38
C LEU A 236 11.02 0.47 11.90
N VAL A 237 10.06 0.27 11.00
CA VAL A 237 8.66 -0.04 11.33
C VAL A 237 8.25 -1.45 10.94
N GLY A 238 9.03 -2.11 10.08
CA GLY A 238 8.77 -3.47 9.67
C GLY A 238 9.85 -4.05 8.78
N VAL A 239 9.69 -5.33 8.46
CA VAL A 239 10.52 -6.05 7.50
C VAL A 239 9.66 -6.95 6.62
N PHE A 240 10.15 -7.29 5.45
CA PHE A 240 9.58 -8.33 4.61
C PHE A 240 10.68 -9.04 3.81
N SER A 241 10.35 -10.17 3.22
CA SER A 241 11.23 -10.98 2.38
C SER A 241 10.68 -11.12 0.96
N LYS A 242 11.46 -11.72 0.05
CA LYS A 242 10.95 -12.04 -1.30
C LYS A 242 9.72 -12.94 -1.30
N SER A 243 9.61 -13.86 -0.33
CA SER A 243 8.47 -14.75 -0.21
C SER A 243 7.19 -14.04 0.21
N ASP A 244 7.30 -12.92 0.94
CA ASP A 244 6.13 -12.17 1.39
C ASP A 244 5.41 -11.47 0.24
N ILE A 245 6.15 -11.06 -0.81
CA ILE A 245 5.58 -10.47 -2.02
C ILE A 245 4.72 -11.46 -2.83
N LEU A 246 4.99 -12.75 -2.66
CA LEU A 246 4.25 -13.82 -3.35
C LEU A 246 2.99 -14.25 -2.59
N LYS A 247 2.85 -13.81 -1.34
CA LYS A 247 1.64 -14.07 -0.56
C LYS A 247 0.48 -13.25 -1.11
N PRO A 248 -0.73 -13.83 -1.19
CA PRO A 248 -1.91 -13.05 -1.53
C PRO A 248 -2.13 -11.97 -0.47
N VAL A 249 -2.43 -10.76 -0.91
CA VAL A 249 -2.85 -9.69 0.00
C VAL A 249 -4.18 -10.07 0.64
N ARG A 250 -4.43 -9.58 1.85
CA ARG A 250 -5.63 -9.90 2.62
C ARG A 250 -6.90 -9.27 2.03
N THR A 251 -6.74 -8.20 1.26
CA THR A 251 -7.85 -7.48 0.63
C THR A 251 -8.49 -8.33 -0.46
N ARG A 252 -9.80 -8.51 -0.37
CA ARG A 252 -10.64 -9.18 -1.35
C ARG A 252 -11.80 -8.26 -1.71
N LEU A 253 -12.19 -8.25 -2.98
CA LEU A 253 -13.28 -7.41 -3.49
C LEU A 253 -14.51 -8.24 -3.81
N VAL A 254 -15.67 -7.70 -3.46
CA VAL A 254 -16.96 -8.08 -4.04
C VAL A 254 -17.36 -6.95 -4.98
N LEU A 255 -17.51 -7.25 -6.27
CA LEU A 255 -17.99 -6.28 -7.25
C LEU A 255 -19.51 -6.29 -7.24
N VAL A 256 -20.11 -5.11 -7.04
CA VAL A 256 -21.56 -4.93 -7.00
C VAL A 256 -21.94 -3.87 -8.01
N ASP A 257 -22.92 -4.15 -8.85
CA ASP A 257 -23.45 -3.25 -9.88
C ASP A 257 -22.47 -2.93 -11.02
N HIS A 258 -21.41 -3.70 -11.15
CA HIS A 258 -20.49 -3.71 -12.28
C HIS A 258 -19.68 -5.00 -12.29
N ASN A 259 -19.22 -5.42 -13.47
CA ASN A 259 -18.35 -6.59 -13.63
C ASN A 259 -17.13 -6.30 -14.53
N GLU A 260 -16.86 -5.05 -14.84
CA GLU A 260 -15.67 -4.60 -15.55
C GLU A 260 -14.71 -3.89 -14.59
N LEU A 261 -13.44 -4.33 -14.55
CA LEU A 261 -12.42 -3.74 -13.65
C LEU A 261 -12.14 -2.25 -13.93
N SER A 262 -12.45 -1.79 -15.15
CA SER A 262 -12.34 -0.38 -15.53
C SER A 262 -13.32 0.55 -14.78
N GLN A 263 -14.35 -0.03 -14.19
CA GLN A 263 -15.36 0.68 -13.40
C GLN A 263 -15.14 0.52 -11.89
N ALA A 264 -14.21 -0.37 -11.51
CA ALA A 264 -13.88 -0.65 -10.12
C ALA A 264 -12.92 0.40 -9.53
N VAL A 265 -12.71 0.32 -8.23
CA VAL A 265 -11.75 1.16 -7.50
C VAL A 265 -10.32 0.94 -8.00
N ASP A 266 -9.45 1.93 -7.81
CA ASP A 266 -8.04 1.83 -8.16
C ASP A 266 -7.38 0.63 -7.45
N GLY A 267 -6.56 -0.14 -8.18
CA GLY A 267 -5.91 -1.33 -7.66
C GLY A 267 -6.75 -2.62 -7.70
N ALA A 268 -8.00 -2.59 -8.15
CA ALA A 268 -8.86 -3.76 -8.24
C ALA A 268 -8.27 -4.92 -9.05
N ASN A 269 -7.41 -4.63 -10.03
CA ASN A 269 -6.69 -5.61 -10.84
C ASN A 269 -5.48 -6.24 -10.13
N GLU A 270 -5.12 -5.77 -8.93
CA GLU A 270 -3.98 -6.26 -8.15
C GLU A 270 -4.42 -7.08 -6.91
N VAL A 271 -5.73 -7.17 -6.66
CA VAL A 271 -6.32 -7.90 -5.51
C VAL A 271 -7.25 -9.01 -5.97
N GLU A 272 -7.61 -9.91 -5.07
CA GLU A 272 -8.53 -11.02 -5.37
C GLU A 272 -9.98 -10.53 -5.46
N ILE A 273 -10.68 -10.89 -6.55
CA ILE A 273 -12.12 -10.75 -6.63
C ILE A 273 -12.73 -11.99 -5.99
N ALA A 274 -13.55 -11.80 -4.98
CA ALA A 274 -14.24 -12.87 -4.27
C ALA A 274 -15.56 -13.24 -4.92
N GLU A 275 -16.36 -12.23 -5.28
CA GLU A 275 -17.71 -12.39 -5.82
C GLU A 275 -18.05 -11.25 -6.78
N VAL A 276 -18.99 -11.49 -7.68
CA VAL A 276 -19.61 -10.48 -8.55
C VAL A 276 -21.11 -10.62 -8.48
N VAL A 277 -21.82 -9.52 -8.24
CA VAL A 277 -23.29 -9.43 -8.30
C VAL A 277 -23.67 -8.26 -9.19
N ASP A 278 -24.28 -8.54 -10.34
CA ASP A 278 -24.50 -7.51 -11.36
C ASP A 278 -25.71 -7.82 -12.26
N HIS A 279 -26.28 -6.78 -12.87
CA HIS A 279 -27.38 -6.88 -13.82
C HIS A 279 -27.02 -6.36 -15.23
N HIS A 280 -25.82 -5.82 -15.40
CA HIS A 280 -25.34 -5.28 -16.67
C HIS A 280 -24.90 -6.39 -17.65
N ARG A 281 -24.54 -5.99 -18.86
CA ARG A 281 -23.89 -6.90 -19.84
C ARG A 281 -22.61 -7.48 -19.24
N LEU A 282 -22.29 -8.70 -19.65
CA LEU A 282 -21.10 -9.38 -19.17
C LEU A 282 -19.81 -8.71 -19.71
N GLY A 283 -18.94 -8.31 -18.79
CA GLY A 283 -17.54 -8.04 -19.04
C GLY A 283 -16.70 -9.31 -19.05
N ASN A 284 -15.40 -9.16 -18.98
CA ASN A 284 -14.46 -10.28 -18.90
C ASN A 284 -13.47 -10.10 -17.73
N PRO A 285 -13.93 -10.21 -16.48
CA PRO A 285 -13.03 -10.15 -15.32
C PRO A 285 -12.17 -11.42 -15.29
N HIS A 286 -10.84 -11.27 -15.23
CA HIS A 286 -9.93 -12.39 -15.06
C HIS A 286 -9.79 -12.70 -13.56
N THR A 287 -10.10 -13.92 -13.15
CA THR A 287 -9.95 -14.40 -11.78
C THR A 287 -8.97 -15.58 -11.75
N THR A 288 -8.17 -15.67 -10.70
CA THR A 288 -7.21 -16.77 -10.51
C THR A 288 -7.83 -18.00 -9.87
N GLN A 289 -9.00 -17.83 -9.24
CA GLN A 289 -9.76 -18.87 -8.56
C GLN A 289 -11.21 -18.86 -9.06
N PRO A 290 -11.95 -19.97 -8.98
CA PRO A 290 -13.40 -19.97 -9.16
C PRO A 290 -14.07 -19.03 -8.15
N ILE A 291 -15.00 -18.21 -8.61
CA ILE A 291 -15.76 -17.24 -7.79
C ILE A 291 -17.25 -17.41 -7.96
N LEU A 292 -18.02 -16.90 -7.02
CA LEU A 292 -19.46 -16.73 -7.22
C LEU A 292 -19.69 -15.54 -8.16
N PHE A 293 -20.34 -15.82 -9.31
CA PHE A 293 -20.67 -14.81 -10.30
C PHE A 293 -22.18 -14.83 -10.56
N ILE A 294 -22.89 -13.84 -10.06
CA ILE A 294 -24.33 -13.68 -10.25
C ILE A 294 -24.56 -12.55 -11.24
N ASN A 295 -25.04 -12.87 -12.44
CA ASN A 295 -25.49 -11.88 -13.41
C ASN A 295 -26.91 -12.27 -13.87
N ARG A 296 -27.85 -11.36 -13.71
CA ARG A 296 -29.26 -11.59 -14.06
C ARG A 296 -29.81 -10.37 -14.78
N PRO A 297 -30.58 -10.55 -15.89
CA PRO A 297 -31.16 -9.45 -16.65
C PRO A 297 -32.40 -8.88 -15.94
N LEU A 298 -32.21 -8.34 -14.73
CA LEU A 298 -33.21 -7.61 -13.96
C LEU A 298 -33.03 -6.10 -14.15
N GLY A 299 -34.00 -5.32 -13.71
CA GLY A 299 -33.94 -3.89 -13.80
C GLY A 299 -32.92 -3.22 -12.89
N SER A 300 -32.45 -3.91 -11.84
CA SER A 300 -31.49 -3.39 -10.87
C SER A 300 -30.72 -4.50 -10.19
N THR A 301 -29.46 -4.26 -9.81
CA THR A 301 -28.70 -5.14 -8.92
C THR A 301 -29.35 -5.23 -7.53
N CYS A 302 -30.02 -4.17 -7.08
CA CYS A 302 -30.81 -4.23 -5.84
C CYS A 302 -31.97 -5.22 -5.92
N SER A 303 -32.54 -5.47 -7.09
CA SER A 303 -33.51 -6.55 -7.29
C SER A 303 -32.87 -7.93 -7.12
N ILE A 304 -31.65 -8.15 -7.63
CA ILE A 304 -30.93 -9.41 -7.41
C ILE A 304 -30.74 -9.64 -5.91
N VAL A 305 -30.25 -8.64 -5.19
CA VAL A 305 -30.00 -8.75 -3.75
C VAL A 305 -31.30 -8.98 -2.96
N ALA A 306 -32.39 -8.29 -3.32
CA ALA A 306 -33.69 -8.50 -2.69
C ALA A 306 -34.23 -9.92 -2.93
N ASP A 307 -34.06 -10.47 -4.13
CA ASP A 307 -34.40 -11.87 -4.44
C ASP A 307 -33.53 -12.87 -3.68
N MET A 308 -32.26 -12.57 -3.48
CA MET A 308 -31.36 -13.40 -2.63
C MET A 308 -31.87 -13.43 -1.18
N PHE A 309 -32.32 -12.30 -0.62
CA PHE A 309 -32.94 -12.28 0.72
C PHE A 309 -34.18 -13.18 0.78
N GLN A 310 -35.07 -13.07 -0.20
CA GLN A 310 -36.28 -13.91 -0.23
C GLN A 310 -35.94 -15.40 -0.38
N THR A 311 -35.03 -15.73 -1.28
CA THR A 311 -34.61 -17.12 -1.52
C THR A 311 -33.96 -17.76 -0.29
N ALA A 312 -33.20 -16.95 0.46
CA ALA A 312 -32.58 -17.37 1.72
C ALA A 312 -33.57 -17.41 2.91
N GLY A 313 -34.83 -16.99 2.72
CA GLY A 313 -35.80 -16.88 3.81
C GLY A 313 -35.48 -15.79 4.82
N LEU A 314 -34.68 -14.79 4.43
CA LEU A 314 -34.25 -13.69 5.28
C LEU A 314 -35.08 -12.43 5.01
N THR A 315 -35.28 -11.62 6.03
CA THR A 315 -35.92 -10.32 5.92
C THR A 315 -34.92 -9.22 6.21
N PRO A 316 -34.68 -8.27 5.30
CA PRO A 316 -33.77 -7.15 5.55
C PRO A 316 -34.34 -6.21 6.62
N SER A 317 -33.47 -5.42 7.27
CA SER A 317 -33.96 -4.34 8.14
C SER A 317 -34.72 -3.30 7.32
N PRO A 318 -35.62 -2.49 7.93
CA PRO A 318 -36.34 -1.42 7.22
C PRO A 318 -35.42 -0.45 6.47
N GLN A 319 -34.24 -0.13 7.05
CA GLN A 319 -33.26 0.74 6.43
C GLN A 319 -32.63 0.12 5.17
N ILE A 320 -32.26 -1.16 5.24
CA ILE A 320 -31.71 -1.88 4.08
C ILE A 320 -32.78 -2.07 3.02
N ALA A 321 -34.02 -2.37 3.41
CA ALA A 321 -35.15 -2.44 2.48
C ALA A 321 -35.35 -1.09 1.75
N GLY A 322 -35.32 0.04 2.48
CA GLY A 322 -35.39 1.37 1.91
C GLY A 322 -34.26 1.69 0.93
N LEU A 323 -33.02 1.30 1.26
CA LEU A 323 -31.88 1.45 0.33
C LEU A 323 -32.07 0.64 -0.95
N MET A 324 -32.48 -0.62 -0.85
CA MET A 324 -32.76 -1.45 -2.03
C MET A 324 -33.92 -0.88 -2.86
N MET A 325 -34.94 -0.32 -2.22
CA MET A 325 -36.03 0.42 -2.94
C MET A 325 -35.44 1.58 -3.74
N CYS A 326 -34.58 2.41 -3.13
CA CYS A 326 -33.96 3.52 -3.83
C CYS A 326 -33.17 3.07 -5.07
N GLY A 327 -32.40 1.98 -4.98
CA GLY A 327 -31.67 1.42 -6.13
C GLY A 327 -32.63 0.93 -7.23
N ILE A 328 -33.67 0.16 -6.88
CA ILE A 328 -34.68 -0.29 -7.87
C ILE A 328 -35.37 0.89 -8.52
N ILE A 329 -35.79 1.91 -7.75
CA ILE A 329 -36.45 3.10 -8.25
C ILE A 329 -35.55 3.87 -9.20
N SER A 330 -34.29 4.07 -8.85
CA SER A 330 -33.31 4.78 -9.67
C SER A 330 -33.08 4.08 -11.01
N ASP A 331 -32.72 2.80 -10.99
CA ASP A 331 -32.33 2.05 -12.19
C ASP A 331 -33.50 1.76 -13.13
N THR A 332 -34.70 1.60 -12.56
CA THR A 332 -35.94 1.30 -13.33
C THR A 332 -36.79 2.53 -13.62
N LEU A 333 -36.34 3.73 -13.23
CA LEU A 333 -37.12 4.97 -13.36
C LEU A 333 -38.53 4.80 -12.77
N LEU A 334 -38.63 4.34 -11.53
CA LEU A 334 -39.88 3.97 -10.87
C LEU A 334 -40.68 2.96 -11.71
N LEU A 335 -40.05 1.90 -12.19
CA LEU A 335 -40.62 0.80 -13.00
C LEU A 335 -41.08 1.20 -14.42
N GLN A 336 -40.65 2.35 -14.95
CA GLN A 336 -40.99 2.83 -16.30
C GLN A 336 -39.90 2.44 -17.33
N SER A 337 -38.69 2.10 -16.91
CA SER A 337 -37.60 1.69 -17.80
C SER A 337 -37.95 0.44 -18.62
N PRO A 338 -37.55 0.36 -19.92
CA PRO A 338 -37.69 -0.85 -20.72
C PRO A 338 -36.99 -2.08 -20.14
N THR A 339 -36.04 -1.87 -19.24
CA THR A 339 -35.28 -2.95 -18.53
C THR A 339 -36.08 -3.54 -17.36
N THR A 340 -37.19 -2.91 -16.96
CA THR A 340 -38.00 -3.37 -15.84
C THR A 340 -38.63 -4.73 -16.10
N THR A 341 -38.51 -5.64 -15.14
CA THR A 341 -39.08 -6.97 -15.19
C THR A 341 -40.24 -7.14 -14.20
N PRO A 342 -41.11 -8.15 -14.37
CA PRO A 342 -42.17 -8.45 -13.39
C PRO A 342 -41.62 -8.76 -11.98
N LEU A 343 -40.39 -9.27 -11.91
CA LEU A 343 -39.70 -9.54 -10.62
C LEU A 343 -39.35 -8.24 -9.89
N ASP A 344 -38.86 -7.22 -10.61
CA ASP A 344 -38.57 -5.91 -10.03
C ASP A 344 -39.82 -5.30 -9.38
N VAL A 345 -40.97 -5.40 -10.08
CA VAL A 345 -42.26 -4.93 -9.56
C VAL A 345 -42.65 -5.63 -8.26
N SER A 346 -42.53 -6.96 -8.23
CA SER A 346 -42.91 -7.75 -7.05
C SER A 346 -41.95 -7.52 -5.86
N LEU A 347 -40.65 -7.36 -6.12
CA LEU A 347 -39.65 -7.08 -5.10
C LEU A 347 -39.78 -5.67 -4.54
N LEU A 348 -40.04 -4.67 -5.37
CA LEU A 348 -40.31 -3.31 -4.89
C LEU A 348 -41.53 -3.29 -3.98
N ALA A 349 -42.63 -3.97 -4.35
CA ALA A 349 -43.83 -4.06 -3.52
C ALA A 349 -43.57 -4.81 -2.19
N TRP A 350 -42.68 -5.82 -2.17
CA TRP A 350 -42.28 -6.52 -0.96
C TRP A 350 -41.45 -5.62 -0.04
N LEU A 351 -40.43 -4.92 -0.59
CA LEU A 351 -39.57 -4.01 0.15
C LEU A 351 -40.34 -2.81 0.72
N THR A 352 -41.33 -2.27 -0.04
CA THR A 352 -42.25 -1.20 0.41
C THR A 352 -42.92 -1.54 1.74
N ARG A 353 -43.37 -2.78 1.89
CA ARG A 353 -44.03 -3.22 3.13
C ARG A 353 -43.08 -3.34 4.31
N ILE A 354 -41.78 -3.65 4.05
CA ILE A 354 -40.77 -3.78 5.09
C ILE A 354 -40.23 -2.41 5.51
N ALA A 355 -39.99 -1.53 4.54
CA ALA A 355 -39.43 -0.21 4.78
C ALA A 355 -40.50 0.80 5.31
N ASP A 356 -41.79 0.48 5.18
CA ASP A 356 -42.92 1.38 5.47
C ASP A 356 -42.72 2.75 4.81
N ALA A 357 -42.35 2.76 3.53
CA ALA A 357 -42.03 3.96 2.76
C ALA A 357 -42.75 3.96 1.41
N ASP A 358 -43.32 5.11 1.00
CA ASP A 358 -43.97 5.24 -0.29
C ASP A 358 -42.97 5.37 -1.45
N PRO A 359 -43.01 4.47 -2.46
CA PRO A 359 -42.10 4.49 -3.59
C PRO A 359 -42.13 5.79 -4.41
N ARG A 360 -43.30 6.43 -4.53
CA ARG A 360 -43.43 7.70 -5.28
C ARG A 360 -42.75 8.85 -4.57
N THR A 361 -42.93 8.94 -3.26
CA THR A 361 -42.25 9.95 -2.46
C THR A 361 -40.71 9.78 -2.54
N LEU A 362 -40.22 8.54 -2.47
CA LEU A 362 -38.76 8.26 -2.64
C LEU A 362 -38.30 8.63 -4.06
N ALA A 363 -39.06 8.29 -5.09
CA ALA A 363 -38.73 8.64 -6.46
C ALA A 363 -38.63 10.17 -6.64
N ASP A 364 -39.63 10.93 -6.13
CA ASP A 364 -39.60 12.39 -6.19
C ASP A 364 -38.33 12.96 -5.47
N MET A 365 -37.97 12.40 -4.34
CA MET A 365 -36.76 12.82 -3.63
C MET A 365 -35.48 12.52 -4.43
N ILE A 366 -35.32 11.29 -4.95
CA ILE A 366 -34.17 10.85 -5.72
C ILE A 366 -33.99 11.71 -6.96
N PHE A 367 -35.05 11.84 -7.76
CA PHE A 367 -35.00 12.53 -9.05
C PHE A 367 -34.84 14.04 -8.88
N ASN A 368 -35.45 14.65 -7.86
CA ASN A 368 -35.22 16.05 -7.56
C ASN A 368 -33.80 16.32 -7.06
N ALA A 369 -33.24 15.44 -6.25
CA ALA A 369 -31.87 15.56 -5.79
C ALA A 369 -30.82 15.40 -6.93
N GLY A 370 -31.14 14.57 -7.93
CA GLY A 370 -30.31 14.39 -9.13
C GLY A 370 -30.53 15.44 -10.22
N SER A 371 -31.56 16.26 -10.12
CA SER A 371 -31.91 17.27 -11.14
C SER A 371 -30.89 18.41 -11.15
N VAL A 372 -30.24 18.61 -12.29
CA VAL A 372 -29.33 19.74 -12.53
C VAL A 372 -30.08 21.06 -12.40
N LEU A 373 -31.29 21.12 -12.91
CA LEU A 373 -32.15 22.33 -12.92
C LEU A 373 -32.74 22.70 -11.57
N SER A 374 -32.76 21.75 -10.61
CA SER A 374 -33.20 22.02 -9.23
C SER A 374 -32.02 22.36 -8.30
N THR A 375 -30.79 21.92 -8.63
CA THR A 375 -29.62 22.06 -7.78
C THR A 375 -28.72 23.21 -8.16
N LEU A 376 -28.61 23.55 -9.47
CA LEU A 376 -27.78 24.63 -9.97
C LEU A 376 -28.59 25.92 -10.22
N SER A 377 -27.93 27.06 -10.10
CA SER A 377 -28.51 28.32 -10.60
C SER A 377 -28.65 28.27 -12.12
N PRO A 378 -29.59 29.01 -12.73
CA PRO A 378 -29.74 29.07 -14.18
C PRO A 378 -28.45 29.41 -14.93
N ASP A 379 -27.66 30.35 -14.43
CA ASP A 379 -26.34 30.71 -14.99
C ASP A 379 -25.35 29.52 -14.94
N ALA A 380 -25.38 28.70 -13.88
CA ALA A 380 -24.55 27.52 -13.76
C ALA A 380 -25.05 26.38 -14.65
N ALA A 381 -26.34 26.16 -14.72
CA ALA A 381 -26.96 25.11 -15.52
C ALA A 381 -26.67 25.27 -17.03
N VAL A 382 -26.72 26.48 -17.56
CA VAL A 382 -26.41 26.76 -18.98
C VAL A 382 -24.92 26.60 -19.31
N ARG A 383 -24.04 26.48 -18.30
CA ARG A 383 -22.56 26.30 -18.44
C ARG A 383 -22.11 24.87 -18.11
N ALA A 384 -22.92 24.07 -17.46
CA ALA A 384 -22.52 22.78 -16.86
C ALA A 384 -21.90 21.80 -17.88
N ASP A 385 -22.56 21.55 -19.02
CA ASP A 385 -22.01 20.79 -20.15
C ASP A 385 -22.17 21.61 -21.45
N CYS A 386 -21.54 22.78 -21.48
CA CYS A 386 -21.62 23.68 -22.61
C CYS A 386 -20.39 23.54 -23.52
N LYS A 387 -20.61 23.38 -24.84
CA LYS A 387 -19.57 23.31 -25.86
C LYS A 387 -19.74 24.41 -26.88
N LEU A 388 -18.61 25.00 -27.26
CA LEU A 388 -18.52 26.02 -28.29
C LEU A 388 -18.27 25.39 -29.65
N TYR A 389 -18.94 25.90 -30.67
CA TYR A 389 -18.82 25.45 -32.06
C TYR A 389 -18.65 26.64 -33.00
N ASN A 390 -17.97 26.39 -34.11
CA ASN A 390 -17.82 27.33 -35.24
C ASN A 390 -18.24 26.60 -36.51
N GLU A 391 -19.19 27.17 -37.25
CA GLU A 391 -19.66 26.62 -38.52
C GLU A 391 -19.77 27.79 -39.51
N GLY A 392 -18.93 27.78 -40.52
CA GLY A 392 -18.75 28.96 -41.41
C GLY A 392 -18.36 30.20 -40.63
N ASP A 393 -19.09 31.27 -40.79
CA ASP A 393 -18.95 32.55 -40.07
C ASP A 393 -19.70 32.60 -38.73
N LYS A 394 -20.46 31.56 -38.41
CA LYS A 394 -21.32 31.50 -37.20
C LYS A 394 -20.60 30.84 -36.04
N ARG A 395 -20.55 31.55 -34.91
CA ARG A 395 -20.02 31.05 -33.64
C ARG A 395 -21.17 30.87 -32.67
N PHE A 396 -21.33 29.68 -32.08
CA PHE A 396 -22.44 29.35 -31.20
C PHE A 396 -22.07 28.37 -30.12
N SER A 397 -22.96 28.16 -29.17
CA SER A 397 -22.79 27.15 -28.13
C SER A 397 -24.02 26.26 -28.01
N VAL A 398 -23.76 25.01 -27.56
CA VAL A 398 -24.83 24.07 -27.20
C VAL A 398 -24.46 23.44 -25.87
N ALA A 399 -25.28 23.72 -24.85
CA ALA A 399 -25.29 23.05 -23.57
C ALA A 399 -26.28 21.88 -23.59
N GLN A 400 -26.03 20.86 -22.74
CA GLN A 400 -26.95 19.74 -22.54
C GLN A 400 -27.11 19.47 -21.06
N VAL A 401 -28.34 19.25 -20.61
CA VAL A 401 -28.69 18.74 -19.29
C VAL A 401 -29.66 17.58 -19.44
N GLU A 402 -29.57 16.62 -18.56
CA GLU A 402 -30.43 15.46 -18.49
C GLU A 402 -31.36 15.63 -17.29
N GLU A 403 -32.67 15.39 -17.47
CA GLU A 403 -33.70 15.50 -16.46
C GLU A 403 -34.63 14.30 -16.53
N LEU A 404 -35.34 14.02 -15.45
CA LEU A 404 -36.43 13.07 -15.46
C LEU A 404 -37.77 13.84 -15.54
N GLY A 405 -38.37 13.83 -16.73
CA GLY A 405 -39.49 14.71 -17.05
C GLY A 405 -39.12 16.18 -17.17
N PHE A 406 -40.08 17.01 -17.57
CA PHE A 406 -39.83 18.44 -17.77
C PHE A 406 -40.41 19.35 -16.66
N ASN A 407 -40.79 18.77 -15.50
CA ASN A 407 -41.42 19.57 -14.43
C ASN A 407 -40.49 20.64 -13.85
N ASN A 408 -39.24 20.29 -13.58
CA ASN A 408 -38.25 21.24 -13.06
C ASN A 408 -37.83 22.26 -14.11
N PHE A 409 -37.76 21.85 -15.37
CA PHE A 409 -37.53 22.74 -16.49
C PHE A 409 -38.59 23.86 -16.59
N TRP A 410 -39.88 23.51 -16.56
CA TRP A 410 -40.94 24.51 -16.69
C TRP A 410 -40.99 25.52 -15.53
N LYS A 411 -40.52 25.14 -14.33
CA LYS A 411 -40.41 26.06 -13.18
C LYS A 411 -39.33 27.14 -13.37
N CYS A 412 -38.32 26.89 -14.17
CA CYS A 412 -37.17 27.81 -14.35
C CYS A 412 -36.90 28.21 -15.81
N SER A 413 -37.79 27.86 -16.75
CA SER A 413 -37.62 28.09 -18.20
C SER A 413 -37.31 29.54 -18.55
N ASP A 414 -38.00 30.50 -17.95
CA ASP A 414 -37.77 31.92 -18.21
C ASP A 414 -36.40 32.38 -17.73
N SER A 415 -36.00 31.96 -16.53
CA SER A 415 -34.67 32.24 -15.95
C SER A 415 -33.53 31.59 -16.77
N LEU A 416 -33.76 30.38 -17.32
CA LEU A 416 -32.82 29.72 -18.22
C LEU A 416 -32.68 30.48 -19.55
N LEU A 417 -33.77 31.00 -20.11
CA LEU A 417 -33.74 31.82 -21.31
C LEU A 417 -32.97 33.13 -21.10
N GLU A 418 -33.13 33.75 -19.92
CA GLU A 418 -32.36 34.95 -19.55
C GLU A 418 -30.86 34.63 -19.39
N ALA A 419 -30.54 33.52 -18.70
CA ALA A 419 -29.18 33.06 -18.54
C ALA A 419 -28.48 32.72 -19.87
N LEU A 420 -29.23 32.08 -20.80
CA LEU A 420 -28.73 31.82 -22.15
C LEU A 420 -28.41 33.11 -22.90
N GLU A 421 -29.31 34.10 -22.88
CA GLU A 421 -29.08 35.37 -23.55
C GLU A 421 -27.90 36.13 -22.94
N LYS A 422 -27.75 36.12 -21.62
CA LYS A 422 -26.58 36.67 -20.93
C LYS A 422 -25.30 35.99 -21.38
N TYR A 423 -25.28 34.64 -21.38
CA TYR A 423 -24.14 33.85 -21.82
C TYR A 423 -23.76 34.12 -23.27
N ARG A 424 -24.74 34.22 -24.15
CA ARG A 424 -24.56 34.57 -25.55
C ARG A 424 -23.81 35.89 -25.72
N ARG A 425 -24.28 36.95 -25.04
CA ARG A 425 -23.69 38.30 -25.10
C ARG A 425 -22.27 38.32 -24.54
N GLU A 426 -22.06 37.71 -23.38
CA GLU A 426 -20.74 37.66 -22.74
C GLU A 426 -19.66 37.01 -23.63
N ASN A 427 -20.06 36.04 -24.45
CA ASN A 427 -19.12 35.27 -25.29
C ASN A 427 -19.17 35.67 -26.77
N GLY A 428 -19.90 36.71 -27.15
CA GLY A 428 -20.00 37.18 -28.53
C GLY A 428 -20.52 36.15 -29.53
N LEU A 429 -21.54 35.36 -29.12
CA LEU A 429 -22.09 34.27 -29.92
C LEU A 429 -23.27 34.75 -30.76
N HIS A 430 -23.42 34.20 -31.98
CA HIS A 430 -24.56 34.46 -32.85
C HIS A 430 -25.81 33.84 -32.25
N PHE A 431 -25.72 32.63 -31.74
CA PHE A 431 -26.77 31.99 -30.97
C PHE A 431 -26.22 31.03 -29.92
N THR A 432 -27.09 30.64 -29.01
CA THR A 432 -26.78 29.64 -27.96
C THR A 432 -28.01 28.77 -27.71
N CYS A 433 -27.79 27.50 -27.43
CA CYS A 433 -28.81 26.52 -27.18
C CYS A 433 -28.57 25.80 -25.84
N LEU A 434 -29.66 25.40 -25.19
CA LEU A 434 -29.68 24.41 -24.11
C LEU A 434 -30.63 23.27 -24.53
N LEU A 435 -30.06 22.08 -24.65
CA LEU A 435 -30.81 20.84 -24.86
C LEU A 435 -31.14 20.23 -23.49
N VAL A 436 -32.42 20.21 -23.14
CA VAL A 436 -32.91 19.54 -21.93
C VAL A 436 -33.50 18.21 -22.34
N THR A 437 -32.80 17.12 -22.01
CA THR A 437 -33.17 15.76 -22.41
C THR A 437 -33.94 15.08 -21.29
N ASP A 438 -35.15 14.63 -21.59
CA ASP A 438 -35.89 13.74 -20.70
C ASP A 438 -35.46 12.31 -20.98
N ILE A 439 -34.83 11.70 -19.97
CA ILE A 439 -34.30 10.33 -20.08
C ILE A 439 -35.42 9.28 -20.07
N ASP A 440 -36.59 9.59 -19.57
CA ASP A 440 -37.75 8.69 -19.55
C ASP A 440 -38.42 8.60 -20.93
N THR A 441 -38.86 9.74 -21.47
CA THR A 441 -39.55 9.77 -22.76
C THR A 441 -38.63 9.72 -23.97
N GLN A 442 -37.32 9.78 -23.77
CA GLN A 442 -36.31 9.86 -24.83
C GLN A 442 -36.55 11.01 -25.83
N GLY A 443 -37.05 12.11 -25.33
CA GLY A 443 -37.27 13.35 -26.06
C GLY A 443 -36.51 14.50 -25.41
N SER A 444 -36.43 15.63 -26.11
CA SER A 444 -35.76 16.82 -25.57
C SER A 444 -36.59 18.08 -25.83
N LEU A 445 -36.37 19.07 -24.95
CA LEU A 445 -36.71 20.46 -25.22
C LEU A 445 -35.47 21.23 -25.57
N LEU A 446 -35.51 22.01 -26.64
CA LEU A 446 -34.42 22.88 -27.09
C LEU A 446 -34.76 24.33 -26.81
N LEU A 447 -34.02 24.97 -25.90
CA LEU A 447 -34.05 26.40 -25.70
C LEU A 447 -33.03 27.06 -26.62
N VAL A 448 -33.42 28.13 -27.28
CA VAL A 448 -32.54 28.87 -28.19
C VAL A 448 -32.63 30.36 -27.94
N ARG A 449 -31.49 31.05 -27.92
CA ARG A 449 -31.37 32.51 -27.96
C ARG A 449 -30.35 32.90 -29.03
N GLY A 450 -30.72 33.84 -29.88
CA GLY A 450 -29.80 34.30 -30.94
C GLY A 450 -30.52 35.01 -32.06
N ASP A 451 -29.87 35.05 -33.21
CA ASP A 451 -30.31 35.76 -34.43
C ASP A 451 -31.71 35.24 -34.86
N PRO A 452 -32.64 36.16 -35.26
CA PRO A 452 -33.97 35.78 -35.66
C PRO A 452 -34.05 34.77 -36.81
N ASP A 453 -33.12 34.81 -37.73
CA ASP A 453 -33.08 33.93 -38.91
C ASP A 453 -32.83 32.46 -38.47
N ILE A 454 -31.99 32.28 -37.46
CA ILE A 454 -31.73 30.94 -36.86
C ILE A 454 -33.00 30.38 -36.23
N LEU A 455 -33.73 31.21 -35.46
CA LEU A 455 -34.97 30.80 -34.78
C LEU A 455 -36.05 30.41 -35.79
N GLN A 456 -36.18 31.16 -36.89
CA GLN A 456 -37.15 30.88 -37.96
C GLN A 456 -36.82 29.62 -38.75
N GLY A 457 -35.53 29.28 -38.85
CA GLY A 457 -35.07 28.09 -39.54
C GLY A 457 -35.32 26.78 -38.79
N ILE A 458 -35.60 26.82 -37.48
CA ILE A 458 -35.88 25.61 -36.69
C ILE A 458 -37.22 25.00 -37.09
N THR A 459 -37.21 23.79 -37.64
CA THR A 459 -38.38 23.11 -38.17
C THR A 459 -39.15 22.28 -37.13
N TYR A 460 -38.66 22.20 -35.89
CA TYR A 460 -39.33 21.50 -34.80
C TYR A 460 -40.51 22.26 -34.24
N SER A 461 -41.50 21.54 -33.64
CA SER A 461 -42.69 22.12 -33.10
C SER A 461 -42.40 23.05 -31.92
N PRO A 462 -42.79 24.35 -31.98
CA PRO A 462 -42.58 25.24 -30.86
C PRO A 462 -43.58 24.93 -29.71
N LYS A 463 -43.03 24.83 -28.49
CA LYS A 463 -43.86 24.79 -27.24
C LYS A 463 -44.14 26.19 -26.71
N THR A 464 -43.11 27.05 -26.72
CA THR A 464 -43.19 28.47 -26.41
C THR A 464 -42.44 29.23 -27.46
N PRO A 465 -43.12 29.67 -28.55
CA PRO A 465 -42.48 30.37 -29.63
C PRO A 465 -41.96 31.74 -29.14
N PRO A 466 -40.83 32.22 -29.67
CA PRO A 466 -39.98 31.54 -30.66
C PRO A 466 -38.76 30.83 -30.03
N TYR A 467 -38.75 30.52 -28.74
CA TYR A 467 -37.53 30.20 -28.00
C TYR A 467 -37.42 28.76 -27.48
N ILE A 468 -38.54 28.01 -27.39
CA ILE A 468 -38.53 26.64 -26.87
C ILE A 468 -39.21 25.71 -27.89
N PHE A 469 -38.49 24.65 -28.28
CA PHE A 469 -38.94 23.70 -29.31
C PHE A 469 -39.00 22.28 -28.73
N ASP A 470 -39.95 21.48 -29.20
CA ASP A 470 -40.10 20.07 -28.84
C ASP A 470 -39.37 19.18 -29.84
N LEU A 471 -38.41 18.40 -29.36
CA LEU A 471 -37.54 17.53 -30.16
C LEU A 471 -37.77 16.06 -29.80
N PRO A 472 -38.87 15.44 -30.25
CA PRO A 472 -39.13 14.03 -29.96
C PRO A 472 -38.05 13.12 -30.58
N GLY A 473 -37.55 12.15 -29.80
CA GLY A 473 -36.54 11.20 -30.26
C GLY A 473 -35.12 11.76 -30.38
N ILE A 474 -34.87 13.02 -30.03
CA ILE A 474 -33.55 13.62 -30.00
C ILE A 474 -33.03 13.58 -28.56
N VAL A 475 -32.00 12.78 -28.30
CA VAL A 475 -31.38 12.61 -26.97
C VAL A 475 -29.90 12.90 -26.97
N SER A 476 -29.30 13.08 -28.15
CA SER A 476 -27.85 13.27 -28.28
C SER A 476 -27.47 14.55 -28.98
N ARG A 477 -26.84 15.46 -28.23
CA ARG A 477 -26.28 16.70 -28.81
C ARG A 477 -25.37 16.37 -30.00
N LYS A 478 -24.38 15.46 -29.83
CA LYS A 478 -23.36 15.20 -30.84
C LYS A 478 -23.88 14.45 -32.07
N LYS A 479 -24.74 13.43 -31.86
CA LYS A 479 -25.12 12.52 -32.96
C LYS A 479 -26.37 12.97 -33.71
N GLN A 480 -27.25 13.78 -33.06
CA GLN A 480 -28.56 14.11 -33.60
C GLN A 480 -28.73 15.65 -33.73
N LEU A 481 -28.55 16.41 -32.66
CA LEU A 481 -28.79 17.87 -32.70
C LEU A 481 -27.75 18.61 -33.56
N MET A 482 -26.44 18.29 -33.43
CA MET A 482 -25.41 18.99 -34.17
C MET A 482 -25.52 18.83 -35.69
N PRO A 483 -25.79 17.65 -36.27
CA PRO A 483 -26.07 17.52 -37.71
C PRO A 483 -27.26 18.35 -38.19
N PHE A 484 -28.31 18.45 -37.38
CA PHE A 484 -29.47 19.29 -37.68
C PHE A 484 -29.09 20.78 -37.73
N LEU A 485 -28.39 21.27 -36.68
CA LEU A 485 -27.96 22.68 -36.63
C LEU A 485 -26.99 23.05 -37.77
N ALA A 486 -26.06 22.16 -38.12
CA ALA A 486 -25.13 22.34 -39.24
C ALA A 486 -25.90 22.45 -40.57
N GLY A 487 -26.89 21.55 -40.79
CA GLY A 487 -27.73 21.60 -41.99
C GLY A 487 -28.54 22.91 -42.11
N LEU A 488 -29.05 23.42 -40.98
CA LEU A 488 -29.78 24.67 -40.89
C LEU A 488 -28.86 25.88 -41.28
N LEU A 489 -27.66 25.90 -40.73
CA LEU A 489 -26.71 26.97 -41.01
C LEU A 489 -26.23 27.00 -42.48
N HIS A 490 -26.07 25.82 -43.11
CA HIS A 490 -25.74 25.74 -44.52
C HIS A 490 -26.87 26.23 -45.44
N GLN A 491 -28.15 25.99 -45.07
CA GLN A 491 -29.28 26.49 -45.84
C GLN A 491 -29.41 28.02 -45.79
N SER A 492 -29.18 28.61 -44.59
CA SER A 492 -29.22 30.08 -44.41
C SER A 492 -28.09 30.77 -45.17
N ALA A 493 -26.91 30.17 -45.29
CA ALA A 493 -25.79 30.72 -46.07
C ALA A 493 -26.04 30.73 -47.59
N ASN A 494 -26.87 29.84 -48.10
CA ASN A 494 -27.24 29.78 -49.53
C ASN A 494 -28.41 30.70 -49.94
N GLN A 495 -29.08 31.30 -48.97
CA GLN A 495 -30.21 32.23 -49.21
C GLN A 495 -29.84 33.74 -49.06
N ALA A 496 -28.66 34.03 -48.52
CA ALA A 496 -28.08 35.35 -48.37
C ALA A 496 -27.08 35.68 -49.52
#